data_94a191a7931b893cd8cf90e7c6bcaacd
#
_entry.id   94a191a7931b893cd8cf90e7c6bcaacd
#
_cell.length_a   1.000
_cell.length_b   1.000
_cell.length_c   1.000
_cell.angle_alpha   90.00
_cell.angle_beta   90.00
_cell.angle_gamma   90.00
#
_symmetry.space_group_name_H-M   'P 1'
#
loop_
_entity.id
_entity.type
_entity.pdbx_description
1 polymer ?
#
loop_
_entity_poly.entity_id
_entity_poly.type
_entity_poly.pdbx_seq_one_letter_code
_entity_poly.pdbx_strand_id
1 'polypeptide(L)'
;MVKTNDEEILMTESHIAPLRIALSYKAPEVVSNDYAVLMLHGSSFPSAQSFGFRMNGSSWSNHLREEGYEVYALDFLGYGNADCYPEMTTDTQEGRPLGRATEVCNDVDKAIDFILNRTGKTKVYLIGHSWGASVAALYATKFPDKLARLVLFAPITKRESASHQRIISNAYECMTANQRILEMKALTPEGKFCQLEPEIFQSWAELWSNRFPSGPLQDVEDLLHGQSYYEPADIKTPVLLVRGEWDQYPDAEDADRLFRSLEQSPRKKYLVIEQATHVMHLEKSRHQLYEETLRFLQSGMKEKYPNPHAIAVIFEVVPADGLKETYLELALKLKPELEKIKGFISIERFQSIYHPEKILSLSFWENEAAIQEWRALELHRETQRKGRDYVFKDYQLRIAQVLRDYGMFDRKEAPRDSKLYHPHKTIPEIS
;
A
#
# COMPACT_ATOMS: atom_id res chain seq x y z
N MET A 1 -1.46 -3.52 33.52
CA MET A 1 -1.68 -2.42 32.54
C MET A 1 -0.35 -2.17 31.86
N VAL A 2 -0.12 -2.75 30.69
CA VAL A 2 1.04 -2.44 29.85
C VAL A 2 0.68 -1.17 29.10
N LYS A 3 1.29 -0.05 29.43
CA LYS A 3 1.24 1.17 28.63
C LYS A 3 2.02 0.91 27.33
N THR A 4 1.36 0.49 26.28
CA THR A 4 1.91 0.51 24.93
C THR A 4 1.74 1.93 24.39
N ASN A 5 2.62 2.85 24.77
CA ASN A 5 2.75 4.14 24.08
C ASN A 5 3.53 3.90 22.78
N ASP A 6 2.88 3.25 21.81
CA ASP A 6 3.47 3.03 20.48
C ASP A 6 3.35 4.26 19.57
N GLU A 7 2.86 5.39 20.10
CA GLU A 7 2.56 6.60 19.33
C GLU A 7 3.04 7.85 20.06
N GLU A 8 3.77 8.69 19.37
CA GLU A 8 4.25 10.01 19.82
C GLU A 8 3.53 11.11 19.03
N ILE A 9 3.04 12.14 19.71
CA ILE A 9 2.47 13.32 19.05
C ILE A 9 3.58 14.38 18.94
N LEU A 10 3.93 14.73 17.72
CA LEU A 10 4.94 15.73 17.39
C LEU A 10 4.25 16.97 16.86
N MET A 11 4.63 18.13 17.39
CA MET A 11 4.09 19.43 16.96
C MET A 11 5.10 20.16 16.10
N THR A 12 4.66 20.71 14.97
CA THR A 12 5.47 21.59 14.13
C THR A 12 4.69 22.84 13.72
N GLU A 13 5.39 23.88 13.27
CA GLU A 13 4.76 25.13 12.85
C GLU A 13 3.81 24.92 11.66
N SER A 14 2.63 25.54 11.72
CA SER A 14 1.75 25.68 10.57
C SER A 14 2.24 26.83 9.66
N HIS A 15 1.67 26.92 8.46
CA HIS A 15 1.80 28.08 7.59
C HIS A 15 1.14 29.35 8.20
N ILE A 16 0.29 29.20 9.20
CA ILE A 16 -0.40 30.27 9.93
C ILE A 16 0.23 30.42 11.32
N ALA A 17 1.21 31.31 11.47
CA ALA A 17 1.81 31.60 12.78
C ALA A 17 0.80 32.28 13.73
N PRO A 18 0.77 31.94 15.04
CA PRO A 18 1.66 31.01 15.74
C PRO A 18 1.10 29.57 15.84
N LEU A 19 0.12 29.21 15.03
CA LEU A 19 -0.56 27.90 15.11
C LEU A 19 0.38 26.76 14.70
N ARG A 20 0.11 25.56 15.25
CA ARG A 20 0.91 24.35 15.01
C ARG A 20 0.02 23.21 14.51
N ILE A 21 0.53 22.48 13.55
CA ILE A 21 0.01 21.21 13.10
C ILE A 21 0.59 20.05 13.93
N ALA A 22 -0.11 18.93 13.98
CA ALA A 22 0.32 17.76 14.72
C ALA A 22 0.61 16.57 13.79
N LEU A 23 1.62 15.79 14.16
CA LEU A 23 2.00 14.56 13.52
C LEU A 23 1.93 13.41 14.53
N SER A 24 1.01 12.48 14.34
CA SER A 24 1.05 11.20 15.04
C SER A 24 2.18 10.36 14.45
N TYR A 25 3.20 10.07 15.25
CA TYR A 25 4.39 9.34 14.84
C TYR A 25 4.42 7.93 15.43
N LYS A 26 4.72 6.95 14.62
CA LYS A 26 4.96 5.55 15.03
C LYS A 26 6.33 5.09 14.54
N ALA A 27 7.22 4.83 15.51
CA ALA A 27 8.55 4.29 15.24
C ALA A 27 8.48 2.78 15.00
N PRO A 28 9.10 2.23 13.94
CA PRO A 28 9.29 0.80 13.80
C PRO A 28 10.31 0.28 14.81
N GLU A 29 10.29 -1.02 15.12
CA GLU A 29 11.34 -1.64 15.96
C GLU A 29 12.71 -1.52 15.29
N VAL A 30 12.75 -1.69 13.96
CA VAL A 30 13.95 -1.51 13.13
C VAL A 30 13.55 -0.72 11.91
N VAL A 31 14.21 0.41 11.68
CA VAL A 31 14.04 1.20 10.45
C VAL A 31 14.72 0.43 9.30
N SER A 32 13.93 -0.09 8.38
CA SER A 32 14.42 -0.88 7.24
C SER A 32 14.18 -0.22 5.88
N ASN A 33 13.48 0.93 5.86
CA ASN A 33 13.07 1.60 4.63
C ASN A 33 13.78 2.95 4.43
N ASP A 34 14.13 3.25 3.18
CA ASP A 34 14.84 4.48 2.80
C ASP A 34 13.96 5.73 2.92
N TYR A 35 12.64 5.58 2.94
CA TYR A 35 11.67 6.68 2.99
C TYR A 35 10.71 6.52 4.16
N ALA A 36 10.32 7.63 4.77
CA ALA A 36 9.24 7.67 5.74
C ALA A 36 7.89 7.75 5.00
N VAL A 37 6.81 7.40 5.69
CA VAL A 37 5.43 7.52 5.19
C VAL A 37 4.74 8.68 5.88
N LEU A 38 4.15 9.60 5.10
CA LEU A 38 3.23 10.62 5.58
C LEU A 38 1.82 10.31 5.09
N MET A 39 0.82 10.34 6.00
CA MET A 39 -0.57 10.06 5.71
C MET A 39 -1.44 11.29 5.96
N LEU A 40 -2.31 11.64 4.98
CA LEU A 40 -3.20 12.81 5.02
C LEU A 40 -4.66 12.35 5.08
N HIS A 41 -5.37 12.72 6.14
CA HIS A 41 -6.77 12.34 6.37
C HIS A 41 -7.76 13.07 5.44
N GLY A 42 -9.00 12.58 5.38
CA GLY A 42 -10.10 13.17 4.62
C GLY A 42 -10.70 14.42 5.27
N SER A 43 -11.85 14.85 4.75
CA SER A 43 -12.48 16.15 5.09
C SER A 43 -13.08 16.27 6.48
N SER A 44 -13.34 15.18 7.19
CA SER A 44 -14.24 15.27 8.36
C SER A 44 -13.70 14.65 9.65
N PHE A 45 -12.67 13.82 9.62
CA PHE A 45 -12.11 13.23 10.84
C PHE A 45 -10.59 13.09 10.78
N PRO A 46 -9.90 13.25 11.94
CA PRO A 46 -8.45 13.32 12.03
C PRO A 46 -7.75 11.98 11.80
N SER A 47 -6.43 12.04 11.82
CA SER A 47 -5.54 10.88 11.64
C SER A 47 -5.82 9.72 12.61
N ALA A 48 -6.13 10.04 13.88
CA ALA A 48 -6.43 9.03 14.90
C ALA A 48 -7.68 8.20 14.60
N GLN A 49 -8.69 8.80 13.95
CA GLN A 49 -9.93 8.14 13.54
C GLN A 49 -9.87 7.59 12.11
N SER A 50 -8.83 7.90 11.35
CA SER A 50 -8.55 7.40 10.01
C SER A 50 -7.49 6.31 10.06
N PHE A 51 -6.23 6.69 9.93
CA PHE A 51 -5.09 5.76 9.77
C PHE A 51 -4.62 5.13 11.08
N GLY A 52 -4.85 5.83 12.20
CA GLY A 52 -4.46 5.40 13.55
C GLY A 52 -5.50 4.56 14.27
N PHE A 53 -6.75 4.53 13.79
CA PHE A 53 -7.83 3.81 14.47
C PHE A 53 -7.58 2.30 14.47
N ARG A 54 -7.61 1.72 15.67
CA ARG A 54 -7.35 0.28 15.86
C ARG A 54 -8.64 -0.52 15.76
N MET A 55 -8.66 -1.48 14.87
CA MET A 55 -9.69 -2.49 14.71
C MET A 55 -9.04 -3.86 14.82
N ASN A 56 -9.60 -4.73 15.67
CA ASN A 56 -8.98 -6.03 15.99
C ASN A 56 -7.50 -5.89 16.43
N GLY A 57 -7.19 -4.83 17.19
CA GLY A 57 -5.87 -4.58 17.78
C GLY A 57 -4.83 -3.93 16.86
N SER A 58 -5.12 -3.72 15.56
CA SER A 58 -4.19 -3.10 14.60
C SER A 58 -4.84 -1.96 13.82
N SER A 59 -4.02 -1.04 13.32
CA SER A 59 -4.42 0.07 12.44
C SER A 59 -3.55 0.08 11.18
N TRP A 60 -3.91 0.90 10.19
CA TRP A 60 -3.10 1.04 8.99
C TRP A 60 -1.69 1.57 9.29
N SER A 61 -1.59 2.56 10.17
CA SER A 61 -0.30 3.07 10.63
C SER A 61 0.54 2.00 11.33
N ASN A 62 -0.10 1.10 12.11
CA ASN A 62 0.60 -0.03 12.76
C ASN A 62 1.09 -1.04 11.73
N HIS A 63 0.27 -1.36 10.73
CA HIS A 63 0.66 -2.28 9.64
C HIS A 63 1.92 -1.80 8.92
N LEU A 64 1.98 -0.52 8.54
CA LEU A 64 3.18 0.04 7.89
C LEU A 64 4.38 0.11 8.84
N ARG A 65 4.17 0.43 10.12
CA ARG A 65 5.22 0.41 11.15
C ARG A 65 5.84 -0.97 11.32
N GLU A 66 5.02 -2.02 11.36
CA GLU A 66 5.44 -3.41 11.48
C GLU A 66 6.29 -3.86 10.28
N GLU A 67 6.12 -3.22 9.13
CA GLU A 67 6.91 -3.41 7.92
C GLU A 67 8.18 -2.51 7.86
N GLY A 68 8.57 -1.91 8.99
CA GLY A 68 9.82 -1.16 9.14
C GLY A 68 9.80 0.28 8.64
N TYR A 69 8.61 0.86 8.42
CA TYR A 69 8.48 2.28 8.06
C TYR A 69 8.38 3.17 9.30
N GLU A 70 9.04 4.33 9.25
CA GLU A 70 8.70 5.47 10.09
C GLU A 70 7.41 6.07 9.56
N VAL A 71 6.31 6.00 10.35
CA VAL A 71 4.96 6.40 9.90
C VAL A 71 4.54 7.65 10.62
N TYR A 72 4.15 8.65 9.85
CA TYR A 72 3.60 9.91 10.30
C TYR A 72 2.20 10.08 9.74
N ALA A 73 1.27 10.55 10.56
CA ALA A 73 -0.08 10.91 10.12
C ALA A 73 -0.37 12.34 10.57
N LEU A 74 -0.67 13.22 9.60
CA LEU A 74 -0.88 14.63 9.83
C LEU A 74 -2.31 14.90 10.31
N ASP A 75 -2.43 15.65 11.38
CA ASP A 75 -3.65 16.38 11.73
C ASP A 75 -3.50 17.82 11.24
N PHE A 76 -4.35 18.23 10.30
CA PHE A 76 -4.45 19.60 9.84
C PHE A 76 -5.01 20.49 10.94
N LEU A 77 -4.81 21.83 10.87
CA LEU A 77 -5.42 22.79 11.79
C LEU A 77 -6.92 22.56 11.93
N GLY A 78 -7.42 22.56 13.17
CA GLY A 78 -8.81 22.30 13.51
C GLY A 78 -9.18 20.83 13.61
N TYR A 79 -8.19 19.91 13.46
CA TYR A 79 -8.39 18.47 13.61
C TYR A 79 -7.46 17.87 14.67
N GLY A 80 -7.95 16.86 15.35
CA GLY A 80 -7.17 15.99 16.23
C GLY A 80 -6.34 16.71 17.26
N ASN A 81 -5.02 16.53 17.20
CA ASN A 81 -4.06 17.13 18.13
C ASN A 81 -3.48 18.48 17.64
N ALA A 82 -3.84 18.94 16.44
CA ALA A 82 -3.40 20.23 15.93
C ALA A 82 -4.12 21.41 16.64
N ASP A 83 -3.53 22.59 16.58
CA ASP A 83 -4.17 23.79 17.09
C ASP A 83 -5.45 24.09 16.28
N CYS A 84 -6.44 24.69 16.93
CA CYS A 84 -7.69 25.10 16.28
C CYS A 84 -7.53 26.49 15.66
N TYR A 85 -8.26 26.74 14.56
CA TYR A 85 -8.45 28.11 14.08
C TYR A 85 -9.19 28.94 15.15
N PRO A 86 -8.85 30.22 15.35
CA PRO A 86 -9.54 31.08 16.32
C PRO A 86 -11.06 31.10 16.11
N GLU A 87 -11.53 31.09 14.87
CA GLU A 87 -12.94 31.10 14.51
C GLU A 87 -13.69 29.87 15.03
N MET A 88 -13.03 28.71 15.13
CA MET A 88 -13.63 27.48 15.66
C MET A 88 -13.82 27.50 17.18
N THR A 89 -13.27 28.47 17.88
CA THR A 89 -13.46 28.67 19.34
C THR A 89 -14.71 29.49 19.66
N THR A 90 -15.35 30.07 18.66
CA THR A 90 -16.58 30.87 18.78
C THR A 90 -17.82 30.01 18.51
N ASP A 91 -18.99 30.54 18.91
CA ASP A 91 -20.28 29.87 18.60
C ASP A 91 -20.84 30.30 17.23
N THR A 92 -20.25 31.32 16.60
CA THR A 92 -20.66 31.77 15.28
C THR A 92 -19.92 30.95 14.22
N GLN A 93 -20.69 30.19 13.46
CA GLN A 93 -20.13 29.40 12.35
C GLN A 93 -19.94 30.24 11.08
N GLU A 94 -20.67 31.34 10.92
CA GLU A 94 -20.63 32.19 9.73
C GLU A 94 -19.22 32.74 9.47
N GLY A 95 -18.75 32.58 8.25
CA GLY A 95 -17.41 33.03 7.86
C GLY A 95 -16.91 32.32 6.59
N ARG A 96 -15.71 32.74 6.14
CA ARG A 96 -15.07 32.04 5.02
C ARG A 96 -14.71 30.60 5.38
N PRO A 97 -14.84 29.64 4.46
CA PRO A 97 -14.37 28.26 4.68
C PRO A 97 -12.89 28.21 5.07
N LEU A 98 -12.60 27.60 6.23
CA LEU A 98 -11.23 27.44 6.78
C LEU A 98 -10.58 26.16 6.28
N GLY A 99 -9.28 26.17 6.08
CA GLY A 99 -8.49 24.98 5.75
C GLY A 99 -8.69 24.46 4.32
N ARG A 100 -8.74 25.39 3.33
CA ARG A 100 -8.78 25.04 1.91
C ARG A 100 -7.52 24.30 1.48
N ALA A 101 -7.63 23.40 0.51
CA ALA A 101 -6.53 22.59 -0.03
C ALA A 101 -5.30 23.43 -0.43
N THR A 102 -5.53 24.59 -1.03
CA THR A 102 -4.47 25.53 -1.45
C THR A 102 -3.72 26.14 -0.27
N GLU A 103 -4.37 26.29 0.89
CA GLU A 103 -3.78 26.78 2.14
C GLU A 103 -3.02 25.66 2.85
N VAL A 104 -3.68 24.53 3.13
CA VAL A 104 -3.09 23.42 3.89
C VAL A 104 -2.01 22.65 3.14
N CYS A 105 -1.91 22.82 1.82
CA CYS A 105 -0.78 22.30 1.04
C CYS A 105 0.57 22.85 1.56
N ASN A 106 0.58 24.05 2.13
CA ASN A 106 1.76 24.61 2.78
C ASN A 106 2.06 23.93 4.12
N ASP A 107 1.02 23.45 4.84
CA ASP A 107 1.21 22.66 6.06
C ASP A 107 1.76 21.26 5.73
N VAL A 108 1.34 20.67 4.61
CA VAL A 108 1.95 19.42 4.13
C VAL A 108 3.44 19.62 3.85
N ASP A 109 3.85 20.75 3.25
CA ASP A 109 5.26 21.07 3.01
C ASP A 109 6.05 21.22 4.31
N LYS A 110 5.52 21.95 5.30
CA LYS A 110 6.10 22.06 6.64
C LYS A 110 6.26 20.69 7.32
N ALA A 111 5.23 19.85 7.24
CA ALA A 111 5.27 18.49 7.79
C ALA A 111 6.34 17.63 7.12
N ILE A 112 6.45 17.69 5.79
CA ILE A 112 7.46 16.93 5.05
C ILE A 112 8.86 17.43 5.38
N ASP A 113 9.10 18.73 5.42
CA ASP A 113 10.40 19.29 5.81
C ASP A 113 10.79 18.89 7.25
N PHE A 114 9.82 18.90 8.18
CA PHE A 114 10.04 18.42 9.54
C PHE A 114 10.48 16.92 9.53
N ILE A 115 9.79 16.08 8.76
CA ILE A 115 10.11 14.65 8.65
C ILE A 115 11.49 14.44 8.04
N LEU A 116 11.82 15.10 6.93
CA LEU A 116 13.10 14.99 6.26
C LEU A 116 14.25 15.43 7.16
N ASN A 117 14.09 16.54 7.88
CA ASN A 117 15.09 17.04 8.84
C ASN A 117 15.26 16.07 10.02
N ARG A 118 14.17 15.52 10.58
CA ARG A 118 14.21 14.59 11.70
C ARG A 118 14.87 13.25 11.35
N THR A 119 14.60 12.75 10.15
CA THR A 119 15.00 11.40 9.73
C THR A 119 16.29 11.35 8.92
N GLY A 120 16.75 12.50 8.40
CA GLY A 120 17.86 12.56 7.43
C GLY A 120 17.53 11.96 6.07
N LYS A 121 16.27 11.59 5.80
CA LYS A 121 15.82 11.04 4.53
C LYS A 121 15.68 12.17 3.50
N THR A 122 15.69 11.82 2.21
CA THR A 122 15.62 12.80 1.10
C THR A 122 14.23 12.94 0.51
N LYS A 123 13.35 11.96 0.70
CA LYS A 123 11.98 11.92 0.17
C LYS A 123 11.08 11.19 1.15
N VAL A 124 9.77 11.34 0.96
CA VAL A 124 8.73 10.58 1.66
C VAL A 124 7.84 9.83 0.69
N TYR A 125 7.13 8.83 1.19
CA TYR A 125 5.92 8.31 0.58
C TYR A 125 4.74 9.09 1.11
N LEU A 126 3.87 9.55 0.23
CA LEU A 126 2.68 10.33 0.59
C LEU A 126 1.43 9.52 0.30
N ILE A 127 0.59 9.30 1.32
CA ILE A 127 -0.69 8.60 1.23
C ILE A 127 -1.78 9.59 1.61
N GLY A 128 -2.73 9.83 0.72
CA GLY A 128 -3.90 10.67 1.01
C GLY A 128 -5.19 9.90 0.88
N HIS A 129 -6.17 10.21 1.74
CA HIS A 129 -7.53 9.69 1.69
C HIS A 129 -8.53 10.79 1.33
N SER A 130 -9.43 10.52 0.38
CA SER A 130 -10.54 11.41 0.05
C SER A 130 -10.07 12.81 -0.35
N TRP A 131 -10.53 13.86 0.33
CA TRP A 131 -10.01 15.22 0.18
C TRP A 131 -8.50 15.29 0.46
N GLY A 132 -7.99 14.59 1.46
CA GLY A 132 -6.55 14.51 1.71
C GLY A 132 -5.76 13.90 0.55
N ALA A 133 -6.37 13.03 -0.26
CA ALA A 133 -5.76 12.55 -1.50
C ALA A 133 -5.68 13.64 -2.58
N SER A 134 -6.69 14.52 -2.66
CA SER A 134 -6.66 15.67 -3.57
C SER A 134 -5.61 16.70 -3.13
N VAL A 135 -5.44 16.92 -1.81
CA VAL A 135 -4.35 17.74 -1.25
C VAL A 135 -2.99 17.11 -1.57
N ALA A 136 -2.86 15.78 -1.44
CA ALA A 136 -1.63 15.06 -1.80
C ALA A 136 -1.32 15.17 -3.30
N ALA A 137 -2.34 15.13 -4.16
CA ALA A 137 -2.20 15.36 -5.59
C ALA A 137 -1.71 16.79 -5.89
N LEU A 138 -2.32 17.81 -5.27
CA LEU A 138 -1.86 19.20 -5.36
C LEU A 138 -0.40 19.33 -4.91
N TYR A 139 -0.03 18.72 -3.78
CA TYR A 139 1.34 18.74 -3.29
C TYR A 139 2.32 18.12 -4.30
N ALA A 140 1.94 16.98 -4.89
CA ALA A 140 2.77 16.28 -5.88
C ALA A 140 3.01 17.10 -7.17
N THR A 141 2.09 17.99 -7.55
CA THR A 141 2.32 18.91 -8.68
C THR A 141 3.32 20.00 -8.35
N LYS A 142 3.35 20.47 -7.09
CA LYS A 142 4.21 21.57 -6.65
C LYS A 142 5.62 21.11 -6.23
N PHE A 143 5.72 19.98 -5.55
CA PHE A 143 6.93 19.50 -4.90
C PHE A 143 7.28 18.03 -5.24
N PRO A 144 7.37 17.66 -6.53
CA PRO A 144 7.60 16.27 -6.94
C PRO A 144 8.94 15.71 -6.42
N ASP A 145 9.93 16.56 -6.22
CA ASP A 145 11.27 16.16 -5.78
C ASP A 145 11.33 15.69 -4.33
N LYS A 146 10.37 16.07 -3.48
CA LYS A 146 10.25 15.60 -2.09
C LYS A 146 9.50 14.26 -1.97
N LEU A 147 8.92 13.74 -3.08
CA LEU A 147 8.12 12.51 -3.09
C LEU A 147 8.84 11.38 -3.79
N ALA A 148 8.82 10.20 -3.17
CA ALA A 148 9.27 8.95 -3.81
C ALA A 148 8.08 8.19 -4.43
N ARG A 149 6.90 8.23 -3.79
CA ARG A 149 5.65 7.65 -4.29
C ARG A 149 4.45 8.40 -3.73
N LEU A 150 3.34 8.31 -4.47
CA LEU A 150 2.05 8.89 -4.13
C LEU A 150 0.96 7.82 -4.15
N VAL A 151 0.18 7.73 -3.08
CA VAL A 151 -1.02 6.88 -3.00
C VAL A 151 -2.24 7.78 -2.89
N LEU A 152 -3.10 7.73 -3.87
CA LEU A 152 -4.38 8.42 -3.94
C LEU A 152 -5.48 7.41 -3.60
N PHE A 153 -5.88 7.37 -2.33
CA PHE A 153 -6.93 6.50 -1.85
C PHE A 153 -8.27 7.23 -1.84
N ALA A 154 -9.21 6.75 -2.64
CA ALA A 154 -10.55 7.33 -2.81
C ALA A 154 -10.51 8.86 -3.06
N PRO A 155 -9.68 9.38 -4.00
CA PRO A 155 -9.49 10.82 -4.17
C PRO A 155 -10.76 11.49 -4.68
N ILE A 156 -11.08 12.64 -4.13
CA ILE A 156 -12.07 13.51 -4.77
C ILE A 156 -11.42 14.11 -6.03
N THR A 157 -12.10 13.98 -7.16
CA THR A 157 -11.56 14.40 -8.46
C THR A 157 -12.47 15.40 -9.14
N LYS A 158 -11.91 16.13 -10.10
CA LYS A 158 -12.68 17.03 -10.95
C LYS A 158 -13.77 16.25 -11.69
N ARG A 159 -15.01 16.73 -11.58
CA ARG A 159 -16.19 16.21 -12.27
C ARG A 159 -16.88 17.35 -12.99
N GLU A 160 -17.36 17.11 -14.19
CA GLU A 160 -18.26 18.04 -14.86
C GLU A 160 -19.69 17.75 -14.39
N SER A 161 -20.27 18.69 -13.66
CA SER A 161 -21.64 18.57 -13.18
C SER A 161 -22.50 19.73 -13.66
N ALA A 162 -23.69 19.42 -14.10
CA ALA A 162 -24.71 20.42 -14.47
C ALA A 162 -25.56 20.90 -13.27
N SER A 163 -25.36 20.33 -12.06
CA SER A 163 -26.07 20.74 -10.86
C SER A 163 -25.54 22.07 -10.32
N HIS A 164 -26.37 22.76 -9.52
CA HIS A 164 -25.91 23.96 -8.84
C HIS A 164 -24.90 23.65 -7.77
N GLN A 165 -23.76 24.34 -7.80
CA GLN A 165 -22.74 24.27 -6.78
C GLN A 165 -23.27 24.84 -5.47
N ARG A 166 -23.10 24.12 -4.36
CA ARG A 166 -23.36 24.62 -3.01
C ARG A 166 -22.22 25.55 -2.61
N ILE A 167 -22.59 26.76 -2.15
CA ILE A 167 -21.63 27.68 -1.56
C ILE A 167 -21.59 27.46 -0.05
N ILE A 168 -20.43 27.14 0.48
CA ILE A 168 -20.21 27.00 1.92
C ILE A 168 -19.90 28.38 2.49
N SER A 169 -20.77 28.85 3.38
CA SER A 169 -20.66 30.19 4.04
C SER A 169 -20.28 30.09 5.51
N ASN A 170 -19.98 28.89 5.99
CA ASN A 170 -19.51 28.65 7.36
C ASN A 170 -18.00 28.52 7.39
N ALA A 171 -17.37 29.00 8.46
CA ALA A 171 -15.93 28.81 8.73
C ALA A 171 -15.63 27.35 9.12
N TYR A 172 -16.55 26.75 9.86
CA TYR A 172 -16.46 25.35 10.29
C TYR A 172 -17.86 24.72 10.31
N GLU A 173 -17.87 23.39 10.28
CA GLU A 173 -19.11 22.59 10.37
C GLU A 173 -19.23 21.92 11.75
N CYS A 174 -20.49 21.65 12.13
CA CYS A 174 -20.83 20.86 13.31
C CYS A 174 -21.60 19.61 12.89
N MET A 175 -21.14 18.47 13.36
CA MET A 175 -21.79 17.18 13.09
C MET A 175 -21.60 16.26 14.29
N THR A 176 -22.61 15.47 14.63
CA THR A 176 -22.48 14.46 15.69
C THR A 176 -21.85 13.16 15.14
N ALA A 177 -21.26 12.36 16.02
CA ALA A 177 -20.71 11.04 15.66
C ALA A 177 -21.77 10.15 15.00
N ASN A 178 -23.02 10.15 15.53
CA ASN A 178 -24.12 9.37 14.99
C ASN A 178 -24.49 9.79 13.56
N GLN A 179 -24.53 11.09 13.28
CA GLN A 179 -24.76 11.59 11.91
C GLN A 179 -23.67 11.09 10.96
N ARG A 180 -22.40 11.21 11.36
CA ARG A 180 -21.28 10.74 10.53
C ARG A 180 -21.30 9.23 10.29
N ILE A 181 -21.64 8.43 11.31
CA ILE A 181 -21.81 6.98 11.18
C ILE A 181 -22.94 6.62 10.22
N LEU A 182 -24.05 7.34 10.29
CA LEU A 182 -25.18 7.15 9.36
C LEU A 182 -24.79 7.47 7.92
N GLU A 183 -24.03 8.55 7.68
CA GLU A 183 -23.47 8.85 6.35
C GLU A 183 -22.55 7.75 5.86
N MET A 184 -21.63 7.25 6.70
CA MET A 184 -20.74 6.15 6.32
C MET A 184 -21.53 4.86 6.00
N LYS A 185 -22.59 4.55 6.74
CA LYS A 185 -23.48 3.41 6.43
C LYS A 185 -24.20 3.57 5.10
N ALA A 186 -24.63 4.80 4.80
CA ALA A 186 -25.35 5.11 3.55
C ALA A 186 -24.48 4.96 2.29
N LEU A 187 -23.15 4.84 2.44
CA LEU A 187 -22.27 4.51 1.32
C LEU A 187 -22.43 3.05 0.85
N THR A 188 -23.00 2.18 1.68
CA THR A 188 -23.28 0.79 1.31
C THR A 188 -24.48 0.75 0.34
N PRO A 189 -24.35 0.13 -0.84
CA PRO A 189 -25.47 0.03 -1.78
C PRO A 189 -26.67 -0.70 -1.19
N GLU A 190 -27.87 -0.34 -1.66
CA GLU A 190 -29.11 -0.97 -1.22
C GLU A 190 -29.07 -2.49 -1.42
N GLY A 191 -29.52 -3.24 -0.42
CA GLY A 191 -29.53 -4.70 -0.43
C GLY A 191 -28.16 -5.35 -0.16
N LYS A 192 -27.10 -4.57 0.08
CA LYS A 192 -25.79 -5.09 0.48
C LYS A 192 -25.57 -5.00 2.00
N PHE A 193 -24.68 -5.85 2.51
CA PHE A 193 -24.32 -5.80 3.94
C PHE A 193 -23.27 -4.72 4.18
N CYS A 194 -23.50 -3.90 5.21
CA CYS A 194 -22.55 -2.90 5.67
C CYS A 194 -21.22 -3.57 6.07
N GLN A 195 -20.11 -3.05 5.54
CA GLN A 195 -18.78 -3.59 5.74
C GLN A 195 -18.02 -2.92 6.90
N LEU A 196 -18.57 -1.86 7.52
CA LEU A 196 -17.93 -1.18 8.65
C LEU A 196 -17.65 -2.17 9.80
N GLU A 197 -16.48 -2.03 10.42
CA GLU A 197 -16.12 -2.83 11.58
C GLU A 197 -16.95 -2.43 12.82
N PRO A 198 -17.23 -3.39 13.73
CA PRO A 198 -18.07 -3.12 14.90
C PRO A 198 -17.54 -1.99 15.81
N GLU A 199 -16.22 -1.84 15.92
CA GLU A 199 -15.58 -0.81 16.74
C GLU A 199 -15.93 0.62 16.31
N ILE A 200 -16.39 0.82 15.05
CA ILE A 200 -16.83 2.12 14.54
C ILE A 200 -18.05 2.65 15.31
N PHE A 201 -18.94 1.76 15.74
CA PHE A 201 -20.19 2.13 16.41
C PHE A 201 -20.02 2.49 17.88
N GLN A 202 -18.85 2.23 18.47
CA GLN A 202 -18.54 2.47 19.88
C GLN A 202 -17.28 3.32 20.03
N SER A 203 -16.10 2.69 20.10
CA SER A 203 -14.84 3.37 20.43
C SER A 203 -14.42 4.43 19.41
N TRP A 204 -14.77 4.30 18.14
CA TRP A 204 -14.53 5.35 17.14
C TRP A 204 -15.40 6.58 17.40
N ALA A 205 -16.67 6.34 17.71
CA ALA A 205 -17.62 7.41 18.02
C ALA A 205 -17.22 8.22 19.26
N GLU A 206 -16.59 7.59 20.26
CA GLU A 206 -16.08 8.26 21.46
C GLU A 206 -14.95 9.24 21.20
N LEU A 207 -14.19 9.03 20.09
CA LEU A 207 -13.10 9.92 19.69
C LEU A 207 -13.57 11.11 18.83
N TRP A 208 -14.85 11.18 18.50
CA TRP A 208 -15.37 12.14 17.54
C TRP A 208 -15.37 13.57 18.09
N SER A 209 -14.75 14.50 17.30
CA SER A 209 -14.93 15.94 17.51
C SER A 209 -16.14 16.44 16.72
N ASN A 210 -17.05 17.14 17.40
CA ASN A 210 -18.24 17.65 16.76
C ASN A 210 -18.00 18.82 15.79
N ARG A 211 -16.81 19.39 15.76
CA ARG A 211 -16.44 20.55 14.94
C ARG A 211 -15.25 20.23 14.04
N PHE A 212 -15.32 20.64 12.78
CA PHE A 212 -14.21 20.53 11.82
C PHE A 212 -14.27 21.65 10.79
N PRO A 213 -13.11 22.10 10.22
CA PRO A 213 -13.05 23.14 9.21
C PRO A 213 -13.91 22.83 7.99
N SER A 214 -14.56 23.84 7.42
CA SER A 214 -15.48 23.67 6.28
C SER A 214 -14.81 23.79 4.91
N GLY A 215 -13.57 24.29 4.86
CA GLY A 215 -12.82 24.43 3.60
C GLY A 215 -12.68 23.13 2.80
N PRO A 216 -12.43 21.97 3.45
CA PRO A 216 -12.45 20.70 2.76
C PRO A 216 -13.76 20.39 2.05
N LEU A 217 -14.91 20.75 2.62
CA LEU A 217 -16.23 20.57 1.97
C LEU A 217 -16.39 21.49 0.77
N GLN A 218 -15.93 22.75 0.87
CA GLN A 218 -15.92 23.66 -0.27
C GLN A 218 -15.03 23.17 -1.40
N ASP A 219 -13.87 22.60 -1.09
CA ASP A 219 -12.98 22.01 -2.09
C ASP A 219 -13.61 20.79 -2.79
N VAL A 220 -14.38 19.98 -2.05
CA VAL A 220 -15.15 18.86 -2.61
C VAL A 220 -16.23 19.41 -3.57
N GLU A 221 -17.01 20.41 -3.16
CA GLU A 221 -17.99 21.07 -4.02
C GLU A 221 -17.34 21.65 -5.29
N ASP A 222 -16.22 22.36 -5.16
CA ASP A 222 -15.48 22.94 -6.28
C ASP A 222 -15.05 21.86 -7.28
N LEU A 223 -14.43 20.77 -6.81
CA LEU A 223 -14.01 19.65 -7.65
C LEU A 223 -15.19 18.97 -8.36
N LEU A 224 -16.27 18.68 -7.63
CA LEU A 224 -17.47 18.05 -8.20
C LEU A 224 -18.18 18.94 -9.23
N HIS A 225 -17.89 20.25 -9.26
CA HIS A 225 -18.44 21.22 -10.19
C HIS A 225 -17.40 21.78 -11.18
N GLY A 226 -16.33 21.04 -11.44
CA GLY A 226 -15.37 21.34 -12.50
C GLY A 226 -14.26 22.31 -12.15
N GLN A 227 -14.17 22.76 -10.89
CA GLN A 227 -13.14 23.70 -10.41
C GLN A 227 -12.02 22.92 -9.72
N SER A 228 -10.97 22.59 -10.45
CA SER A 228 -9.81 21.88 -9.89
C SER A 228 -8.73 22.86 -9.45
N TYR A 229 -8.09 22.57 -8.34
CA TYR A 229 -6.93 23.30 -7.83
C TYR A 229 -5.60 22.58 -8.12
N TYR A 230 -5.61 21.45 -8.82
CA TYR A 230 -4.43 20.74 -9.30
C TYR A 230 -4.69 20.15 -10.70
N GLU A 231 -3.60 19.92 -11.45
CA GLU A 231 -3.64 19.27 -12.75
C GLU A 231 -2.97 17.89 -12.68
N PRO A 232 -3.71 16.79 -12.87
CA PRO A 232 -3.14 15.45 -12.78
C PRO A 232 -2.00 15.18 -13.76
N ALA A 233 -2.02 15.83 -14.95
CA ALA A 233 -0.97 15.71 -15.96
C ALA A 233 0.40 16.19 -15.47
N ASP A 234 0.43 17.10 -14.47
CA ASP A 234 1.67 17.63 -13.90
C ASP A 234 2.30 16.74 -12.82
N ILE A 235 1.64 15.65 -12.43
CA ILE A 235 2.15 14.73 -11.41
C ILE A 235 3.25 13.86 -12.01
N LYS A 236 4.50 14.09 -11.56
CA LYS A 236 5.73 13.38 -12.00
C LYS A 236 6.16 12.25 -11.07
N THR A 237 5.40 11.99 -10.02
CA THR A 237 5.67 10.95 -9.03
C THR A 237 4.99 9.64 -9.45
N PRO A 238 5.56 8.45 -9.13
CA PRO A 238 4.83 7.18 -9.29
C PRO A 238 3.54 7.18 -8.46
N VAL A 239 2.40 6.79 -9.07
CA VAL A 239 1.07 6.86 -8.45
C VAL A 239 0.40 5.50 -8.34
N LEU A 240 -0.16 5.21 -7.15
CA LEU A 240 -1.21 4.21 -6.95
C LEU A 240 -2.54 4.92 -6.73
N LEU A 241 -3.50 4.67 -7.61
CA LEU A 241 -4.89 5.07 -7.44
C LEU A 241 -5.71 3.89 -6.91
N VAL A 242 -6.38 4.06 -5.78
CA VAL A 242 -7.23 3.01 -5.17
C VAL A 242 -8.61 3.56 -4.90
N ARG A 243 -9.64 2.81 -5.27
CA ARG A 243 -11.02 3.07 -4.85
C ARG A 243 -11.76 1.79 -4.46
N GLY A 244 -12.86 1.93 -3.74
CA GLY A 244 -13.82 0.85 -3.51
C GLY A 244 -14.71 0.62 -4.72
N GLU A 245 -15.16 -0.62 -4.92
CA GLU A 245 -16.16 -0.96 -5.95
C GLU A 245 -17.44 -0.12 -5.78
N TRP A 246 -17.86 0.09 -4.53
CA TRP A 246 -19.08 0.81 -4.15
C TRP A 246 -18.86 2.31 -3.91
N ASP A 247 -17.65 2.80 -4.13
CA ASP A 247 -17.32 4.20 -3.95
C ASP A 247 -17.97 5.05 -5.06
N GLN A 248 -18.64 6.14 -4.64
CA GLN A 248 -19.28 7.11 -5.52
C GLN A 248 -18.44 8.39 -5.68
N TYR A 249 -17.37 8.53 -4.89
CA TYR A 249 -16.48 9.70 -4.86
C TYR A 249 -15.01 9.29 -4.65
N PRO A 250 -14.29 8.80 -5.69
CA PRO A 250 -14.66 8.78 -7.12
C PRO A 250 -15.51 7.56 -7.48
N ASP A 251 -16.42 7.73 -8.43
CA ASP A 251 -17.00 6.60 -9.13
C ASP A 251 -16.03 5.99 -10.14
N ALA A 252 -16.47 5.00 -10.92
CA ALA A 252 -15.59 4.32 -11.86
C ALA A 252 -15.10 5.22 -12.99
N GLU A 253 -15.98 6.13 -13.48
CA GLU A 253 -15.67 7.05 -14.59
C GLU A 253 -14.71 8.15 -14.13
N ASP A 254 -14.93 8.70 -12.94
CA ASP A 254 -14.06 9.69 -12.33
C ASP A 254 -12.64 9.15 -12.13
N ALA A 255 -12.53 7.94 -11.57
CA ALA A 255 -11.26 7.29 -11.32
C ALA A 255 -10.51 6.95 -12.62
N ASP A 256 -11.22 6.47 -13.63
CA ASP A 256 -10.64 6.19 -14.96
C ASP A 256 -10.14 7.46 -15.63
N ARG A 257 -10.93 8.55 -15.57
CA ARG A 257 -10.54 9.88 -16.09
C ARG A 257 -9.28 10.39 -15.39
N LEU A 258 -9.25 10.37 -14.04
CA LEU A 258 -8.06 10.74 -13.28
C LEU A 258 -6.86 9.88 -13.65
N PHE A 259 -7.03 8.55 -13.72
CA PHE A 259 -5.94 7.63 -14.05
C PHE A 259 -5.36 7.88 -15.44
N ARG A 260 -6.20 8.16 -16.43
CA ARG A 260 -5.73 8.51 -17.79
C ARG A 260 -4.96 9.82 -17.80
N SER A 261 -5.41 10.83 -17.05
CA SER A 261 -4.79 12.15 -16.98
C SER A 261 -3.43 12.18 -16.25
N LEU A 262 -2.99 11.10 -15.59
CA LEU A 262 -1.65 10.98 -15.00
C LEU A 262 -0.58 10.73 -16.07
N GLU A 263 -0.39 11.67 -17.01
CA GLU A 263 0.44 11.47 -18.20
C GLU A 263 1.93 11.47 -17.90
N GLN A 264 2.39 12.32 -16.98
CA GLN A 264 3.81 12.44 -16.63
C GLN A 264 4.24 11.51 -15.50
N SER A 265 3.31 10.74 -14.92
CA SER A 265 3.68 9.75 -13.88
C SER A 265 4.49 8.62 -14.50
N PRO A 266 5.74 8.37 -14.04
CA PRO A 266 6.63 7.35 -14.63
C PRO A 266 6.12 5.93 -14.41
N ARG A 267 5.24 5.74 -13.45
CA ARG A 267 4.58 4.48 -13.14
C ARG A 267 3.24 4.73 -12.47
N LYS A 268 2.18 4.21 -13.04
CA LYS A 268 0.84 4.33 -12.46
C LYS A 268 0.16 2.97 -12.37
N LYS A 269 -0.54 2.73 -11.25
CA LYS A 269 -1.36 1.54 -10.99
C LYS A 269 -2.74 2.00 -10.56
N TYR A 270 -3.79 1.37 -11.09
CA TYR A 270 -5.16 1.57 -10.65
C TYR A 270 -5.70 0.27 -10.05
N LEU A 271 -6.31 0.36 -8.88
CA LEU A 271 -6.86 -0.76 -8.13
C LEU A 271 -8.29 -0.46 -7.68
N VAL A 272 -9.18 -1.41 -7.89
CA VAL A 272 -10.53 -1.43 -7.33
C VAL A 272 -10.60 -2.55 -6.29
N ILE A 273 -11.08 -2.22 -5.09
CA ILE A 273 -11.28 -3.20 -4.01
C ILE A 273 -12.77 -3.56 -3.97
N GLU A 274 -13.05 -4.85 -4.14
CA GLU A 274 -14.41 -5.38 -4.17
C GLU A 274 -15.14 -5.18 -2.83
N GLN A 275 -16.46 -4.96 -2.89
CA GLN A 275 -17.35 -4.79 -1.73
C GLN A 275 -16.88 -3.71 -0.75
N ALA A 276 -16.18 -2.70 -1.22
CA ALA A 276 -15.61 -1.63 -0.42
C ALA A 276 -16.20 -0.27 -0.81
N THR A 277 -16.40 0.59 0.19
CA THR A 277 -16.92 1.94 0.01
C THR A 277 -15.79 2.98 0.07
N HIS A 278 -16.15 4.26 0.12
CA HIS A 278 -15.24 5.41 0.29
C HIS A 278 -14.40 5.34 1.57
N VAL A 279 -14.88 4.66 2.59
CA VAL A 279 -14.23 4.53 3.90
C VAL A 279 -13.68 3.12 4.16
N MET A 280 -13.26 2.42 3.11
CA MET A 280 -12.82 1.02 3.19
C MET A 280 -11.69 0.77 4.21
N HIS A 281 -10.91 1.78 4.58
CA HIS A 281 -9.90 1.68 5.65
C HIS A 281 -10.50 1.43 7.04
N LEU A 282 -11.81 1.63 7.21
CA LEU A 282 -12.60 1.36 8.41
C LEU A 282 -13.52 0.12 8.23
N GLU A 283 -13.37 -0.61 7.13
CA GLU A 283 -14.19 -1.75 6.75
C GLU A 283 -13.40 -3.06 6.81
N LYS A 284 -14.11 -4.18 6.64
CA LYS A 284 -13.50 -5.53 6.59
C LYS A 284 -12.50 -5.70 5.46
N SER A 285 -12.70 -4.98 4.35
CA SER A 285 -11.81 -4.96 3.18
C SER A 285 -10.47 -4.21 3.39
N ARG A 286 -10.29 -3.51 4.53
CA ARG A 286 -9.08 -2.72 4.83
C ARG A 286 -7.77 -3.47 4.66
N HIS A 287 -7.76 -4.78 4.97
CA HIS A 287 -6.54 -5.58 4.87
C HIS A 287 -6.00 -5.64 3.42
N GLN A 288 -6.91 -5.74 2.44
CA GLN A 288 -6.53 -5.71 1.03
C GLN A 288 -5.95 -4.33 0.65
N LEU A 289 -6.55 -3.23 1.13
CA LEU A 289 -6.02 -1.88 0.93
C LEU A 289 -4.60 -1.74 1.51
N TYR A 290 -4.37 -2.23 2.73
CA TYR A 290 -3.08 -2.15 3.41
C TYR A 290 -2.00 -2.93 2.64
N GLU A 291 -2.28 -4.17 2.27
CA GLU A 291 -1.36 -5.03 1.53
C GLU A 291 -1.02 -4.49 0.14
N GLU A 292 -2.02 -4.05 -0.62
CA GLU A 292 -1.78 -3.53 -1.97
C GLU A 292 -1.02 -2.19 -1.96
N THR A 293 -1.29 -1.35 -0.94
CA THR A 293 -0.49 -0.14 -0.71
C THR A 293 0.95 -0.50 -0.38
N LEU A 294 1.17 -1.43 0.55
CA LEU A 294 2.51 -1.89 0.93
C LEU A 294 3.28 -2.43 -0.28
N ARG A 295 2.67 -3.31 -1.08
CA ARG A 295 3.27 -3.83 -2.32
C ARG A 295 3.66 -2.71 -3.29
N PHE A 296 2.83 -1.69 -3.41
CA PHE A 296 3.16 -0.53 -4.26
C PHE A 296 4.33 0.27 -3.67
N LEU A 297 4.36 0.53 -2.38
CA LEU A 297 5.46 1.25 -1.73
C LEU A 297 6.80 0.51 -1.86
N GLN A 298 6.78 -0.81 -1.82
CA GLN A 298 7.97 -1.66 -1.96
C GLN A 298 8.39 -1.89 -3.41
N SER A 299 7.48 -1.72 -4.38
CA SER A 299 7.71 -2.07 -5.78
C SER A 299 8.81 -1.22 -6.45
N GLY A 300 9.87 -1.85 -6.97
CA GLY A 300 10.98 -1.18 -7.70
C GLY A 300 11.98 -0.44 -6.80
N MET A 301 12.00 -0.67 -5.50
CA MET A 301 13.21 -0.48 -4.72
C MET A 301 14.25 -1.44 -5.27
N LYS A 302 15.47 -0.96 -5.55
CA LYS A 302 16.61 -1.87 -5.75
C LYS A 302 16.71 -2.68 -4.47
N GLU A 303 16.54 -3.98 -4.59
CA GLU A 303 16.60 -4.92 -3.48
C GLU A 303 17.88 -4.69 -2.67
N LYS A 304 17.73 -4.11 -1.47
CA LYS A 304 18.79 -4.06 -0.46
C LYS A 304 18.98 -5.43 0.21
N TYR A 305 18.05 -6.33 -0.05
CA TYR A 305 18.09 -7.72 0.41
C TYR A 305 18.25 -8.64 -0.81
N PRO A 306 19.10 -9.66 -0.72
CA PRO A 306 19.20 -10.62 -1.79
C PRO A 306 17.83 -11.30 -1.95
N ASN A 307 17.15 -10.89 -3.03
CA ASN A 307 16.02 -11.55 -3.68
C ASN A 307 14.89 -12.10 -2.78
N PRO A 308 13.85 -11.30 -2.44
CA PRO A 308 12.71 -11.85 -1.69
C PRO A 308 11.87 -12.88 -2.49
N HIS A 309 12.13 -13.06 -3.80
CA HIS A 309 11.34 -13.98 -4.61
C HIS A 309 12.22 -14.73 -5.61
N ALA A 310 12.86 -15.78 -5.11
CA ALA A 310 13.45 -16.77 -6.01
C ALA A 310 12.39 -17.24 -7.03
N ILE A 311 12.84 -17.48 -8.24
CA ILE A 311 11.99 -18.08 -9.26
C ILE A 311 12.18 -19.59 -9.17
N ALA A 312 11.08 -20.32 -8.99
CA ALA A 312 11.05 -21.75 -9.05
C ALA A 312 10.75 -22.20 -10.49
N VAL A 313 11.64 -22.98 -11.06
CA VAL A 313 11.39 -23.68 -12.32
C VAL A 313 11.04 -25.13 -11.99
N ILE A 314 9.78 -25.51 -12.29
CA ILE A 314 9.17 -26.79 -12.02
C ILE A 314 9.09 -27.53 -13.35
N PHE A 315 9.96 -28.50 -13.55
CA PHE A 315 10.02 -29.31 -14.76
C PHE A 315 9.60 -30.76 -14.44
N GLU A 316 8.37 -31.10 -14.81
CA GLU A 316 7.85 -32.46 -14.75
C GLU A 316 8.16 -33.15 -16.05
N VAL A 317 8.72 -34.37 -15.99
CA VAL A 317 9.06 -35.16 -17.16
C VAL A 317 8.67 -36.64 -16.97
N VAL A 318 8.14 -37.23 -18.03
CA VAL A 318 7.97 -38.65 -18.15
C VAL A 318 8.95 -39.13 -19.22
N PRO A 319 10.08 -39.77 -18.84
CA PRO A 319 10.98 -40.38 -19.80
C PRO A 319 10.27 -41.47 -20.62
N ALA A 320 10.69 -41.65 -21.86
CA ALA A 320 10.22 -42.76 -22.67
C ALA A 320 10.66 -44.10 -22.06
N ASP A 321 9.95 -45.17 -22.41
CA ASP A 321 10.17 -46.47 -21.82
C ASP A 321 11.63 -46.93 -21.98
N GLY A 322 12.26 -47.26 -20.85
CA GLY A 322 13.67 -47.67 -20.79
C GLY A 322 14.69 -46.52 -20.85
N LEU A 323 14.28 -45.24 -20.99
CA LEU A 323 15.19 -44.10 -21.13
C LEU A 323 15.34 -43.22 -19.86
N LYS A 324 14.87 -43.71 -18.71
CA LYS A 324 15.00 -43.00 -17.43
C LYS A 324 16.48 -42.71 -17.08
N GLU A 325 17.32 -43.74 -17.21
CA GLU A 325 18.77 -43.60 -16.90
C GLU A 325 19.45 -42.62 -17.87
N THR A 326 19.10 -42.67 -19.16
CA THR A 326 19.60 -41.73 -20.16
C THR A 326 19.23 -40.29 -19.80
N TYR A 327 18.00 -40.05 -19.32
CA TYR A 327 17.57 -38.73 -18.83
C TYR A 327 18.42 -38.26 -17.64
N LEU A 328 18.67 -39.13 -16.66
CA LEU A 328 19.45 -38.81 -15.48
C LEU A 328 20.92 -38.53 -15.84
N GLU A 329 21.50 -39.29 -16.76
CA GLU A 329 22.87 -39.04 -17.26
C GLU A 329 23.00 -37.68 -17.97
N LEU A 330 22.04 -37.32 -18.84
CA LEU A 330 21.99 -36.02 -19.50
C LEU A 330 21.87 -34.90 -18.51
N ALA A 331 21.03 -35.09 -17.50
CA ALA A 331 20.84 -34.10 -16.44
C ALA A 331 22.10 -33.93 -15.57
N LEU A 332 22.85 -35.00 -15.32
CA LEU A 332 24.11 -34.96 -14.57
C LEU A 332 25.21 -34.20 -15.33
N LYS A 333 25.27 -34.37 -16.66
CA LYS A 333 26.24 -33.65 -17.53
C LYS A 333 26.00 -32.14 -17.55
N LEU A 334 24.75 -31.70 -17.36
CA LEU A 334 24.38 -30.30 -17.34
C LEU A 334 24.70 -29.60 -16.00
N LYS A 335 24.78 -30.36 -14.90
CA LYS A 335 24.93 -29.80 -13.55
C LYS A 335 26.16 -28.88 -13.39
N PRO A 336 27.38 -29.22 -13.87
CA PRO A 336 28.54 -28.35 -13.71
C PRO A 336 28.42 -26.99 -14.44
N GLU A 337 27.72 -26.96 -15.57
CA GLU A 337 27.50 -25.72 -16.32
C GLU A 337 26.40 -24.86 -15.66
N LEU A 338 25.39 -25.52 -15.08
CA LEU A 338 24.33 -24.88 -14.34
C LEU A 338 24.87 -24.14 -13.10
N GLU A 339 25.79 -24.77 -12.36
CA GLU A 339 26.43 -24.20 -11.15
C GLU A 339 27.31 -22.99 -11.42
N LYS A 340 27.69 -22.75 -12.67
CA LYS A 340 28.49 -21.57 -13.07
C LYS A 340 27.66 -20.33 -13.32
N ILE A 341 26.36 -20.47 -13.48
CA ILE A 341 25.47 -19.36 -13.81
C ILE A 341 25.25 -18.48 -12.58
N LYS A 342 25.57 -17.19 -12.71
CA LYS A 342 25.31 -16.24 -11.65
C LYS A 342 23.81 -16.07 -11.44
N GLY A 343 23.35 -16.33 -10.22
CA GLY A 343 21.91 -16.31 -9.87
C GLY A 343 21.23 -17.68 -9.91
N PHE A 344 21.98 -18.77 -10.17
CA PHE A 344 21.51 -20.11 -9.87
C PHE A 344 21.58 -20.37 -8.36
N ILE A 345 20.48 -20.87 -7.75
CA ILE A 345 20.40 -21.13 -6.30
C ILE A 345 20.54 -22.62 -6.02
N SER A 346 19.66 -23.44 -6.56
CA SER A 346 19.66 -24.88 -6.30
C SER A 346 18.88 -25.66 -7.34
N ILE A 347 19.12 -26.98 -7.42
CA ILE A 347 18.32 -27.92 -8.18
C ILE A 347 18.26 -29.27 -7.46
N GLU A 348 17.06 -29.82 -7.36
CA GLU A 348 16.80 -31.17 -6.87
C GLU A 348 15.89 -31.93 -7.80
N ARG A 349 15.93 -33.26 -7.73
CA ARG A 349 15.06 -34.13 -8.49
C ARG A 349 14.31 -35.06 -7.56
N PHE A 350 13.01 -35.20 -7.82
CA PHE A 350 12.10 -36.02 -7.04
C PHE A 350 11.40 -37.02 -7.96
N GLN A 351 11.20 -38.23 -7.49
CA GLN A 351 10.35 -39.19 -8.17
C GLN A 351 8.94 -39.15 -7.56
N SER A 352 7.91 -39.15 -8.40
CA SER A 352 6.54 -39.19 -7.92
C SER A 352 6.25 -40.49 -7.19
N ILE A 353 5.64 -40.44 -6.02
CA ILE A 353 5.20 -41.60 -5.24
C ILE A 353 4.03 -42.31 -5.94
N TYR A 354 3.11 -41.54 -6.53
CA TYR A 354 1.92 -42.08 -7.17
C TYR A 354 2.12 -42.42 -8.64
N HIS A 355 3.13 -41.81 -9.31
CA HIS A 355 3.47 -42.02 -10.72
C HIS A 355 4.98 -42.27 -10.84
N PRO A 356 5.46 -43.51 -10.56
CA PRO A 356 6.90 -43.79 -10.52
C PRO A 356 7.66 -43.53 -11.82
N GLU A 357 6.95 -43.44 -12.94
CA GLU A 357 7.49 -43.06 -14.24
C GLU A 357 7.77 -41.55 -14.35
N LYS A 358 7.17 -40.71 -13.47
CA LYS A 358 7.29 -39.26 -13.50
C LYS A 358 8.42 -38.77 -12.57
N ILE A 359 9.27 -37.89 -13.12
CA ILE A 359 10.32 -37.22 -12.39
C ILE A 359 10.04 -35.72 -12.38
N LEU A 360 10.17 -35.10 -11.22
CA LEU A 360 10.14 -33.65 -11.04
C LEU A 360 11.58 -33.15 -10.87
N SER A 361 12.01 -32.21 -11.70
CA SER A 361 13.19 -31.38 -11.48
C SER A 361 12.74 -30.02 -10.99
N LEU A 362 13.11 -29.67 -9.77
CA LEU A 362 12.82 -28.40 -9.13
C LEU A 362 14.09 -27.61 -8.99
N SER A 363 14.16 -26.42 -9.61
CA SER A 363 15.30 -25.52 -9.49
C SER A 363 14.87 -24.13 -9.05
N PHE A 364 15.73 -23.47 -8.27
CA PHE A 364 15.53 -22.12 -7.78
C PHE A 364 16.56 -21.17 -8.35
N TRP A 365 16.15 -19.96 -8.66
CA TRP A 365 16.91 -18.93 -9.36
C TRP A 365 16.68 -17.56 -8.76
N GLU A 366 17.68 -16.70 -8.74
CA GLU A 366 17.55 -15.34 -8.24
C GLU A 366 16.69 -14.44 -9.13
N ASN A 367 16.70 -14.68 -10.46
CA ASN A 367 16.01 -13.81 -11.41
C ASN A 367 15.80 -14.48 -12.79
N GLU A 368 14.94 -13.90 -13.62
CA GLU A 368 14.66 -14.38 -14.99
C GLU A 368 15.88 -14.27 -15.92
N ALA A 369 16.81 -13.31 -15.68
CA ALA A 369 18.01 -13.17 -16.50
C ALA A 369 18.91 -14.39 -16.37
N ALA A 370 19.08 -14.96 -15.17
CA ALA A 370 19.85 -16.20 -14.94
C ALA A 370 19.18 -17.39 -15.65
N ILE A 371 17.87 -17.49 -15.62
CA ILE A 371 17.12 -18.51 -16.37
C ILE A 371 17.30 -18.33 -17.88
N GLN A 372 17.32 -17.10 -18.37
CA GLN A 372 17.55 -16.79 -19.79
C GLN A 372 18.97 -17.17 -20.22
N GLU A 373 19.99 -16.89 -19.41
CA GLU A 373 21.37 -17.31 -19.63
C GLU A 373 21.45 -18.84 -19.72
N TRP A 374 20.85 -19.55 -18.78
CA TRP A 374 20.75 -21.01 -18.80
C TRP A 374 20.10 -21.54 -20.09
N ARG A 375 18.97 -20.99 -20.51
CA ARG A 375 18.29 -21.37 -21.76
C ARG A 375 19.11 -21.10 -23.01
N ALA A 376 20.03 -20.13 -22.95
CA ALA A 376 20.88 -19.75 -24.08
C ALA A 376 22.10 -20.63 -24.26
N LEU A 377 22.52 -21.41 -23.23
CA LEU A 377 23.65 -22.30 -23.32
C LEU A 377 23.47 -23.36 -24.38
N GLU A 378 24.47 -23.52 -25.26
CA GLU A 378 24.43 -24.45 -26.37
C GLU A 378 24.26 -25.90 -25.90
N LEU A 379 25.02 -26.31 -24.85
CA LEU A 379 24.87 -27.63 -24.26
C LEU A 379 23.47 -27.93 -23.74
N HIS A 380 22.82 -26.93 -23.14
CA HIS A 380 21.44 -27.05 -22.68
C HIS A 380 20.47 -27.20 -23.86
N ARG A 381 20.64 -26.40 -24.91
CA ARG A 381 19.82 -26.48 -26.13
C ARG A 381 19.94 -27.83 -26.84
N GLU A 382 21.16 -28.35 -26.93
CA GLU A 382 21.36 -29.68 -27.48
C GLU A 382 20.70 -30.79 -26.66
N THR A 383 20.82 -30.69 -25.33
CA THR A 383 20.18 -31.64 -24.40
C THR A 383 18.65 -31.54 -24.48
N GLN A 384 18.12 -30.34 -24.57
CA GLN A 384 16.66 -30.15 -24.78
C GLN A 384 16.19 -30.76 -26.10
N ARG A 385 16.96 -30.60 -27.18
CA ARG A 385 16.63 -31.22 -28.48
C ARG A 385 16.60 -32.73 -28.36
N LYS A 386 17.64 -33.38 -27.81
CA LYS A 386 17.68 -34.81 -27.57
C LYS A 386 16.52 -35.28 -26.69
N GLY A 387 16.18 -34.49 -25.65
CA GLY A 387 15.04 -34.76 -24.80
C GLY A 387 13.73 -34.85 -25.57
N ARG A 388 13.45 -33.86 -26.41
CA ARG A 388 12.21 -33.78 -27.20
C ARG A 388 12.16 -34.83 -28.30
N ASP A 389 13.28 -35.13 -28.93
CA ASP A 389 13.35 -36.03 -30.10
C ASP A 389 13.09 -37.49 -29.72
N TYR A 390 13.58 -37.94 -28.56
CA TYR A 390 13.47 -39.36 -28.21
C TYR A 390 13.51 -39.74 -26.72
N VAL A 391 14.00 -38.83 -25.82
CA VAL A 391 14.16 -39.18 -24.39
C VAL A 391 12.87 -38.99 -23.62
N PHE A 392 12.05 -37.98 -23.97
CA PHE A 392 10.83 -37.65 -23.25
C PHE A 392 9.62 -38.22 -23.97
N LYS A 393 8.77 -38.94 -23.21
CA LYS A 393 7.42 -39.30 -23.63
C LYS A 393 6.47 -38.08 -23.48
N ASP A 394 6.65 -37.36 -22.40
CA ASP A 394 5.90 -36.13 -22.12
C ASP A 394 6.67 -35.24 -21.13
N TYR A 395 6.42 -33.94 -21.15
CA TYR A 395 6.92 -33.00 -20.13
C TYR A 395 6.00 -31.80 -19.96
N GLN A 396 6.06 -31.21 -18.76
CA GLN A 396 5.44 -29.94 -18.47
C GLN A 396 6.41 -29.05 -17.71
N LEU A 397 6.54 -27.79 -18.16
CA LEU A 397 7.37 -26.77 -17.52
C LEU A 397 6.48 -25.67 -16.96
N ARG A 398 6.68 -25.34 -15.67
CA ARG A 398 6.07 -24.16 -15.03
C ARG A 398 7.15 -23.30 -14.44
N ILE A 399 7.00 -21.98 -14.57
CA ILE A 399 7.85 -20.99 -13.91
C ILE A 399 6.94 -20.27 -12.91
N ALA A 400 7.33 -20.29 -11.64
CA ALA A 400 6.55 -19.71 -10.55
C ALA A 400 7.44 -18.81 -9.70
N GLN A 401 6.88 -17.70 -9.22
CA GLN A 401 7.55 -16.86 -8.25
C GLN A 401 7.36 -17.45 -6.86
N VAL A 402 8.44 -17.55 -6.08
CA VAL A 402 8.37 -17.94 -4.67
C VAL A 402 7.89 -16.74 -3.87
N LEU A 403 6.66 -16.79 -3.38
CA LEU A 403 6.06 -15.68 -2.63
C LEU A 403 6.57 -15.62 -1.18
N ARG A 404 6.93 -16.74 -0.61
CA ARG A 404 7.49 -16.87 0.75
C ARG A 404 8.37 -18.10 0.80
N ASP A 405 9.48 -17.98 1.53
CA ASP A 405 10.37 -19.10 1.85
C ASP A 405 10.63 -19.10 3.36
N TYR A 406 10.11 -20.11 4.05
CA TYR A 406 10.31 -20.28 5.48
C TYR A 406 10.28 -21.74 5.89
N GLY A 407 11.05 -22.04 6.91
CA GLY A 407 11.20 -23.39 7.45
C GLY A 407 10.78 -23.51 8.91
N MET A 408 11.21 -24.58 9.55
CA MET A 408 10.95 -24.83 10.98
C MET A 408 11.71 -23.83 11.86
N PHE A 409 12.90 -23.42 11.48
CA PHE A 409 13.82 -22.59 12.28
C PHE A 409 13.93 -21.16 11.75
N ASP A 410 14.04 -20.95 10.43
CA ASP A 410 13.91 -19.64 9.82
C ASP A 410 12.45 -19.38 9.46
N ARG A 411 11.82 -18.51 10.24
CA ARG A 411 10.40 -18.18 10.09
C ARG A 411 10.16 -16.71 9.76
N LYS A 412 11.18 -16.01 9.24
CA LYS A 412 11.07 -14.57 8.94
C LYS A 412 9.90 -14.28 8.01
N GLU A 413 9.74 -15.08 6.95
CA GLU A 413 8.69 -14.92 5.94
C GLU A 413 7.40 -15.70 6.26
N ALA A 414 7.32 -16.41 7.39
CA ALA A 414 6.12 -17.13 7.76
C ALA A 414 4.94 -16.15 7.99
N PRO A 415 3.72 -16.46 7.47
CA PRO A 415 2.55 -15.64 7.69
C PRO A 415 2.25 -15.46 9.19
N ARG A 416 1.58 -14.34 9.53
CA ARG A 416 1.30 -13.99 10.93
C ARG A 416 0.51 -15.05 11.67
N ASP A 417 -0.51 -15.62 11.05
CA ASP A 417 -1.28 -16.73 11.60
C ASP A 417 -0.41 -17.95 11.89
N SER A 418 0.49 -18.31 10.97
CA SER A 418 1.45 -19.39 11.19
C SER A 418 2.45 -19.09 12.31
N LYS A 419 2.89 -17.83 12.46
CA LYS A 419 3.78 -17.41 13.57
C LYS A 419 3.09 -17.49 14.93
N LEU A 420 1.79 -17.17 14.97
CA LEU A 420 0.99 -17.23 16.20
C LEU A 420 0.78 -18.68 16.69
N TYR A 421 0.50 -19.61 15.77
CA TYR A 421 0.26 -21.02 16.14
C TYR A 421 1.55 -21.84 16.31
N HIS A 422 2.65 -21.42 15.67
CA HIS A 422 3.93 -22.12 15.70
C HIS A 422 5.04 -21.16 16.10
N PRO A 423 5.22 -20.88 17.40
CA PRO A 423 6.28 -20.01 17.88
C PRO A 423 7.66 -20.57 17.52
N HIS A 424 8.65 -19.69 17.44
CA HIS A 424 10.02 -20.00 17.03
C HIS A 424 10.61 -21.16 17.86
N LYS A 425 11.06 -22.22 17.21
CA LYS A 425 11.86 -23.25 17.87
C LYS A 425 13.33 -22.86 17.73
N THR A 426 14.03 -22.77 18.84
CA THR A 426 15.52 -22.68 18.84
C THR A 426 16.12 -23.97 18.31
N ILE A 427 17.16 -23.87 17.52
CA ILE A 427 17.96 -25.03 17.09
C ILE A 427 18.47 -25.71 18.34
N PRO A 428 18.21 -27.02 18.60
CA PRO A 428 18.84 -27.71 19.70
C PRO A 428 20.36 -27.68 19.48
N GLU A 429 21.11 -27.22 20.46
CA GLU A 429 22.55 -27.43 20.46
C GLU A 429 22.81 -28.94 20.43
N ILE A 430 23.36 -29.40 19.31
CA ILE A 430 23.80 -30.80 19.20
C ILE A 430 25.07 -30.89 20.05
N SER A 431 24.91 -31.51 21.22
CA SER A 431 26.01 -31.88 22.13
C SER A 431 26.83 -33.03 21.56
#